data_fcc8478fac401f483f144da4c83c1c0d
#
_entry.id   fcc8478fac401f483f144da4c83c1c0d
#
_cell.length_a   1.000
_cell.length_b   1.000
_cell.length_c   1.000
_cell.angle_alpha   90.00
_cell.angle_beta   90.00
_cell.angle_gamma   90.00
#
_symmetry.space_group_name_H-M   'P 1'
#
loop_
_entity.id
_entity.type
_entity.pdbx_description
1 polymer ?
#
loop_
_entity_poly.entity_id
_entity_poly.type
_entity_poly.pdbx_seq_one_letter_code
_entity_poly.pdbx_strand_id
1 'polypeptide(L)'
;MALVGTPTNRTSIDLPVDVSNEILQKAQDSSAVMKLARQIALPGRGAAINVITSDPTASWVGETAAKPVSNPGLETKVMRAYKLAVIVPFSNEFRRDVAALYDALINRLPGALGQKFDNTVFGGTAAPGSDFDTFASVTQHDIETDTYAGFVAADGDIATHGGIMNGIVLSPQGKGVLLAATDGDHRPLFINSVAEGAVPMILGARTELSKGAYVAGTPNVLGFAGDWSQAVYGTVEGVKIDYSADATLDLGSGNVINLFQQNMFAVRAEIEVGFRADTSVFNALVDA
;
A
#
# COMPACT_ATOMS: atom_id res chain seq x y z
N MET A 1 -29.32 -32.37 -37.91
CA MET A 1 -27.91 -32.05 -37.62
C MET A 1 -27.92 -30.67 -36.99
N ALA A 2 -27.92 -30.61 -35.65
CA ALA A 2 -28.03 -29.37 -34.89
C ALA A 2 -26.63 -28.77 -34.77
N LEU A 3 -26.47 -27.55 -35.26
CA LEU A 3 -25.26 -26.74 -35.04
C LEU A 3 -25.23 -26.34 -33.57
N VAL A 4 -24.39 -26.99 -32.80
CA VAL A 4 -24.02 -26.54 -31.45
C VAL A 4 -23.16 -25.29 -31.67
N GLY A 5 -23.78 -24.12 -31.52
CA GLY A 5 -23.07 -22.87 -31.48
C GLY A 5 -22.22 -22.80 -30.18
N THR A 6 -20.92 -22.81 -30.32
CA THR A 6 -20.01 -22.43 -29.27
C THR A 6 -20.39 -21.03 -28.75
N PRO A 7 -20.63 -20.84 -27.45
CA PRO A 7 -20.91 -19.51 -26.94
C PRO A 7 -19.68 -18.63 -27.21
N THR A 8 -19.88 -17.59 -28.01
CA THR A 8 -18.89 -16.53 -28.18
C THR A 8 -18.72 -15.83 -26.82
N ASN A 9 -17.66 -16.16 -26.16
CA ASN A 9 -17.26 -15.51 -24.91
C ASN A 9 -16.92 -14.04 -25.19
N ARG A 10 -17.85 -13.13 -24.92
CA ARG A 10 -17.60 -11.68 -24.91
C ARG A 10 -17.14 -11.24 -23.51
N THR A 11 -16.16 -11.92 -22.95
CA THR A 11 -15.81 -11.72 -21.55
C THR A 11 -14.61 -10.83 -21.32
N SER A 12 -13.96 -10.32 -22.34
CA SER A 12 -12.91 -9.33 -22.15
C SER A 12 -13.12 -8.18 -23.11
N ILE A 13 -13.67 -7.10 -22.62
CA ILE A 13 -13.42 -5.81 -23.24
C ILE A 13 -12.01 -5.45 -22.76
N ASP A 14 -11.02 -5.71 -23.61
CA ASP A 14 -9.68 -5.14 -23.39
C ASP A 14 -9.84 -3.62 -23.37
N LEU A 15 -9.67 -3.03 -22.19
CA LEU A 15 -9.62 -1.58 -22.07
C LEU A 15 -8.42 -1.09 -22.86
N PRO A 16 -8.53 0.01 -23.64
CA PRO A 16 -7.39 0.62 -24.25
C PRO A 16 -6.29 0.87 -23.20
N VAL A 17 -5.03 0.72 -23.59
CA VAL A 17 -3.86 0.87 -22.70
C VAL A 17 -3.91 2.18 -21.91
N ASP A 18 -4.39 3.26 -22.54
CA ASP A 18 -4.52 4.57 -21.90
C ASP A 18 -5.50 4.57 -20.73
N VAL A 19 -6.65 3.89 -20.86
CA VAL A 19 -7.66 3.76 -19.79
C VAL A 19 -7.14 2.89 -18.65
N SER A 20 -6.44 1.80 -18.97
CA SER A 20 -5.81 0.93 -17.95
C SER A 20 -4.76 1.69 -17.14
N ASN A 21 -3.96 2.55 -17.78
CA ASN A 21 -2.97 3.37 -17.10
C ASN A 21 -3.62 4.44 -16.20
N GLU A 22 -4.71 5.08 -16.63
CA GLU A 22 -5.45 6.05 -15.81
C GLU A 22 -6.04 5.40 -14.56
N ILE A 23 -6.57 4.19 -14.68
CA ILE A 23 -7.13 3.44 -13.55
C ILE A 23 -6.03 3.01 -12.57
N LEU A 24 -4.88 2.56 -13.08
CA LEU A 24 -3.71 2.27 -12.25
C LEU A 24 -3.22 3.51 -11.51
N GLN A 25 -3.16 4.66 -12.17
CA GLN A 25 -2.80 5.93 -11.56
C GLN A 25 -3.77 6.30 -10.42
N LYS A 26 -5.07 6.13 -10.59
CA LYS A 26 -6.06 6.34 -9.52
C LYS A 26 -5.86 5.40 -8.34
N ALA A 27 -5.46 4.14 -8.56
CA ALA A 27 -5.11 3.22 -7.49
C ALA A 27 -3.83 3.65 -6.76
N GLN A 28 -2.80 4.06 -7.50
CA GLN A 28 -1.55 4.59 -6.94
C GLN A 28 -1.80 5.87 -6.14
N ASP A 29 -2.61 6.80 -6.65
CA ASP A 29 -2.96 8.05 -5.97
C ASP A 29 -3.70 7.84 -4.64
N SER A 30 -4.39 6.70 -4.50
CA SER A 30 -5.12 6.36 -3.27
C SER A 30 -4.30 5.57 -2.25
N SER A 31 -3.14 5.00 -2.67
CA SER A 31 -2.25 4.21 -1.83
C SER A 31 -1.03 5.03 -1.42
N ALA A 32 -0.79 5.20 -0.13
CA ALA A 32 0.40 5.85 0.37
C ALA A 32 1.67 5.01 0.11
N VAL A 33 1.56 3.69 0.22
CA VAL A 33 2.67 2.77 -0.09
C VAL A 33 3.10 2.90 -1.54
N MET A 34 2.15 2.93 -2.49
CA MET A 34 2.48 3.05 -3.91
C MET A 34 3.05 4.43 -4.30
N LYS A 35 2.80 5.47 -3.50
CA LYS A 35 3.39 6.81 -3.70
C LYS A 35 4.82 6.92 -3.20
N LEU A 36 5.16 6.23 -2.12
CA LEU A 36 6.45 6.36 -1.45
C LEU A 36 7.44 5.27 -1.88
N ALA A 37 6.97 4.02 -2.04
CA ALA A 37 7.82 2.89 -2.42
C ALA A 37 8.13 2.89 -3.92
N ARG A 38 9.26 2.28 -4.28
CA ARG A 38 9.68 2.14 -5.68
C ARG A 38 8.87 1.08 -6.40
N GLN A 39 8.36 1.41 -7.59
CA GLN A 39 7.65 0.46 -8.45
C GLN A 39 8.61 -0.36 -9.31
N ILE A 40 8.34 -1.65 -9.46
CA ILE A 40 8.95 -2.54 -10.45
C ILE A 40 7.89 -3.31 -11.24
N ALA A 41 8.17 -3.62 -12.50
CA ALA A 41 7.35 -4.55 -13.27
C ALA A 41 7.72 -5.99 -12.88
N LEU A 42 6.73 -6.81 -12.50
CA LEU A 42 6.92 -8.21 -12.18
C LEU A 42 6.54 -9.10 -13.37
N PRO A 43 7.38 -10.08 -13.75
CA PRO A 43 6.92 -11.17 -14.60
C PRO A 43 5.90 -12.03 -13.82
N GLY A 44 4.93 -12.64 -14.49
CA GLY A 44 3.86 -13.42 -13.86
C GLY A 44 4.30 -14.56 -12.94
N ARG A 45 5.58 -14.96 -12.99
CA ARG A 45 6.18 -15.96 -12.10
C ARG A 45 6.84 -15.37 -10.85
N GLY A 46 6.83 -14.04 -10.70
CA GLY A 46 7.59 -13.32 -9.69
C GLY A 46 9.02 -12.99 -10.16
N ALA A 47 9.71 -12.19 -9.36
CA ALA A 47 11.11 -11.79 -9.59
C ALA A 47 11.95 -12.04 -8.34
N ALA A 48 13.20 -12.45 -8.55
CA ALA A 48 14.19 -12.46 -7.49
C ALA A 48 14.77 -11.05 -7.36
N ILE A 49 14.71 -10.47 -6.17
CA ILE A 49 15.26 -9.15 -5.86
C ILE A 49 16.50 -9.39 -4.99
N ASN A 50 17.64 -8.94 -5.47
CA ASN A 50 18.84 -8.96 -4.65
C ASN A 50 18.83 -7.75 -3.72
N VAL A 51 18.89 -8.01 -2.43
CA VAL A 51 18.97 -7.00 -1.37
C VAL A 51 20.37 -7.04 -0.78
N ILE A 52 20.98 -5.87 -0.65
CA ILE A 52 22.26 -5.74 0.05
C ILE A 52 21.91 -5.65 1.54
N THR A 53 22.35 -6.64 2.32
CA THR A 53 22.08 -6.72 3.76
C THR A 53 23.18 -6.09 4.61
N SER A 54 24.37 -5.88 4.04
CA SER A 54 25.46 -5.16 4.69
C SER A 54 26.39 -4.53 3.67
N ASP A 55 26.81 -3.32 3.95
CA ASP A 55 27.77 -2.59 3.12
C ASP A 55 29.20 -3.09 3.33
N PRO A 56 30.07 -2.99 2.29
CA PRO A 56 31.49 -3.28 2.44
C PRO A 56 32.15 -2.27 3.39
N THR A 57 32.97 -2.78 4.31
CA THR A 57 33.71 -1.95 5.25
C THR A 57 35.09 -1.60 4.70
N ALA A 58 35.44 -0.31 4.69
CA ALA A 58 36.78 0.17 4.36
C ALA A 58 37.64 0.28 5.62
N SER A 59 38.94 -0.04 5.52
CA SER A 59 39.89 0.10 6.60
C SER A 59 41.14 0.82 6.14
N TRP A 60 41.71 1.63 7.04
CA TRP A 60 43.01 2.26 6.82
C TRP A 60 44.11 1.22 6.91
N VAL A 61 45.02 1.22 5.93
CA VAL A 61 46.10 0.25 5.85
C VAL A 61 47.43 0.98 5.78
N GLY A 62 48.38 0.57 6.63
CA GLY A 62 49.75 1.09 6.59
C GLY A 62 50.48 0.65 5.34
N GLU A 63 51.60 1.33 5.06
CA GLU A 63 52.49 0.98 3.95
C GLU A 63 53.01 -0.49 4.14
N THR A 64 52.91 -1.28 3.09
CA THR A 64 53.28 -2.73 3.04
C THR A 64 52.37 -3.69 3.83
N ALA A 65 51.33 -3.24 4.54
CA ALA A 65 50.38 -4.12 5.24
C ALA A 65 49.41 -4.79 4.28
N ALA A 66 48.96 -6.01 4.61
CA ALA A 66 47.93 -6.73 3.86
C ALA A 66 46.60 -5.97 3.95
N LYS A 67 45.94 -5.79 2.80
CA LYS A 67 44.66 -5.13 2.72
C LYS A 67 43.56 -6.07 3.21
N PRO A 68 42.69 -5.67 4.18
CA PRO A 68 41.61 -6.51 4.62
C PRO A 68 40.55 -6.68 3.50
N VAL A 69 39.99 -7.88 3.42
CA VAL A 69 38.91 -8.20 2.48
C VAL A 69 37.60 -7.99 3.20
N SER A 70 36.69 -7.18 2.63
CA SER A 70 35.33 -7.01 3.09
C SER A 70 34.38 -7.78 2.19
N ASN A 71 33.51 -8.60 2.77
CA ASN A 71 32.46 -9.32 2.06
C ASN A 71 31.12 -8.65 2.35
N PRO A 72 30.52 -7.95 1.37
CA PRO A 72 29.16 -7.43 1.54
C PRO A 72 28.17 -8.59 1.69
N GLY A 73 27.17 -8.40 2.55
CA GLY A 73 26.06 -9.33 2.65
C GLY A 73 25.11 -9.14 1.47
N LEU A 74 24.79 -10.24 0.79
CA LEU A 74 23.81 -10.25 -0.30
C LEU A 74 22.74 -11.30 0.03
N GLU A 75 21.49 -10.89 0.03
CA GLU A 75 20.35 -11.78 0.17
C GLU A 75 19.46 -11.67 -1.06
N THR A 76 18.92 -12.80 -1.49
CA THR A 76 17.95 -12.83 -2.60
C THR A 76 16.56 -13.04 -2.02
N LYS A 77 15.73 -11.99 -2.02
CA LYS A 77 14.31 -12.08 -1.68
C LYS A 77 13.49 -12.32 -2.93
N VAL A 78 12.65 -13.35 -2.91
CA VAL A 78 11.69 -13.58 -4.01
C VAL A 78 10.47 -12.73 -3.75
N MET A 79 10.05 -11.94 -4.75
CA MET A 79 8.79 -11.22 -4.75
C MET A 79 7.81 -11.94 -5.68
N ARG A 80 6.62 -12.26 -5.19
CA ARG A 80 5.52 -12.77 -5.98
C ARG A 80 4.36 -11.80 -5.97
N ALA A 81 3.64 -11.73 -7.07
CA ALA A 81 2.41 -10.98 -7.14
C ALA A 81 1.24 -11.83 -6.61
N TYR A 82 0.40 -11.21 -5.81
CA TYR A 82 -0.85 -11.77 -5.30
C TYR A 82 -2.02 -11.02 -5.88
N LYS A 83 -3.11 -11.73 -6.17
CA LYS A 83 -4.32 -11.13 -6.72
C LYS A 83 -5.11 -10.44 -5.62
N LEU A 84 -5.39 -9.17 -5.83
CA LEU A 84 -6.31 -8.38 -5.05
C LEU A 84 -7.49 -8.01 -5.95
N ALA A 85 -8.70 -8.41 -5.58
CA ALA A 85 -9.88 -8.21 -6.39
C ALA A 85 -11.08 -7.75 -5.57
N VAL A 86 -11.98 -7.03 -6.22
CA VAL A 86 -13.29 -6.65 -5.71
C VAL A 86 -14.34 -6.88 -6.78
N ILE A 87 -15.48 -7.46 -6.39
CA ILE A 87 -16.63 -7.68 -7.28
C ILE A 87 -17.82 -6.94 -6.69
N VAL A 88 -18.51 -6.16 -7.53
CA VAL A 88 -19.72 -5.42 -7.13
C VAL A 88 -20.84 -5.74 -8.10
N PRO A 89 -21.95 -6.38 -7.65
CA PRO A 89 -23.13 -6.61 -8.47
C PRO A 89 -23.99 -5.34 -8.56
N PHE A 90 -24.57 -5.10 -9.74
CA PHE A 90 -25.47 -4.00 -10.03
C PHE A 90 -26.70 -4.51 -10.78
N SER A 91 -27.87 -3.88 -10.56
CA SER A 91 -29.03 -4.12 -11.42
C SER A 91 -28.93 -3.30 -12.72
N ASN A 92 -29.45 -3.81 -13.81
CA ASN A 92 -29.50 -3.09 -15.08
C ASN A 92 -30.38 -1.82 -14.97
N GLU A 93 -31.38 -1.85 -14.11
CA GLU A 93 -32.24 -0.69 -13.81
C GLU A 93 -31.48 0.42 -13.11
N PHE A 94 -30.65 0.07 -12.10
CA PHE A 94 -29.79 1.04 -11.41
C PHE A 94 -28.86 1.77 -12.38
N ARG A 95 -28.21 1.03 -13.29
CA ARG A 95 -27.33 1.65 -14.31
C ARG A 95 -28.11 2.59 -15.23
N ARG A 96 -29.34 2.23 -15.61
CA ARG A 96 -30.18 3.04 -16.50
C ARG A 96 -30.71 4.29 -15.79
N ASP A 97 -31.18 4.14 -14.54
CA ASP A 97 -31.95 5.18 -13.85
C ASP A 97 -31.02 6.15 -13.06
N VAL A 98 -29.83 5.67 -12.65
CA VAL A 98 -28.88 6.43 -11.83
C VAL A 98 -27.44 6.32 -12.37
N ALA A 99 -27.26 6.59 -13.67
CA ALA A 99 -25.99 6.42 -14.36
C ALA A 99 -24.82 7.18 -13.70
N ALA A 100 -25.04 8.40 -13.24
CA ALA A 100 -24.00 9.19 -12.58
C ALA A 100 -23.51 8.56 -11.26
N LEU A 101 -24.39 7.90 -10.50
CA LEU A 101 -23.98 7.18 -9.29
C LEU A 101 -23.24 5.89 -9.61
N TYR A 102 -23.65 5.19 -10.67
CA TYR A 102 -22.95 4.03 -11.19
C TYR A 102 -21.51 4.39 -11.57
N ASP A 103 -21.30 5.42 -12.37
CA ASP A 103 -19.97 5.90 -12.78
C ASP A 103 -19.13 6.30 -11.56
N ALA A 104 -19.74 6.98 -10.58
CA ALA A 104 -19.05 7.36 -9.34
C ALA A 104 -18.59 6.14 -8.53
N LEU A 105 -19.38 5.05 -8.50
CA LEU A 105 -19.01 3.81 -7.81
C LEU A 105 -17.88 3.08 -8.53
N ILE A 106 -17.94 2.97 -9.85
CA ILE A 106 -16.86 2.37 -10.67
C ILE A 106 -15.54 3.12 -10.45
N ASN A 107 -15.55 4.43 -10.44
CA ASN A 107 -14.37 5.26 -10.21
C ASN A 107 -13.77 5.12 -8.79
N ARG A 108 -14.49 4.53 -7.83
CA ARG A 108 -13.99 4.25 -6.47
C ARG A 108 -13.33 2.87 -6.32
N LEU A 109 -13.55 1.96 -7.27
CA LEU A 109 -13.00 0.60 -7.17
C LEU A 109 -11.46 0.57 -7.10
N PRO A 110 -10.72 1.32 -7.94
CA PRO A 110 -9.26 1.38 -7.83
C PRO A 110 -8.79 1.88 -6.46
N GLY A 111 -9.47 2.88 -5.91
CA GLY A 111 -9.18 3.40 -4.57
C GLY A 111 -9.37 2.36 -3.45
N ALA A 112 -10.39 1.52 -3.57
CA ALA A 112 -10.61 0.43 -2.62
C ALA A 112 -9.48 -0.62 -2.68
N LEU A 113 -8.97 -0.93 -3.87
CA LEU A 113 -7.81 -1.82 -4.04
C LEU A 113 -6.56 -1.22 -3.40
N GLY A 114 -6.26 0.07 -3.64
CA GLY A 114 -5.13 0.77 -3.03
C GLY A 114 -5.21 0.81 -1.50
N GLN A 115 -6.38 1.11 -0.94
CA GLN A 115 -6.58 1.10 0.53
C GLN A 115 -6.42 -0.30 1.13
N LYS A 116 -6.89 -1.34 0.46
CA LYS A 116 -6.72 -2.72 0.93
C LYS A 116 -5.26 -3.16 0.88
N PHE A 117 -4.54 -2.77 -0.17
CA PHE A 117 -3.11 -3.01 -0.28
C PHE A 117 -2.36 -2.32 0.87
N ASP A 118 -2.59 -1.02 1.11
CA ASP A 118 -2.02 -0.28 2.22
C ASP A 118 -2.31 -0.97 3.57
N ASN A 119 -3.56 -1.32 3.83
CA ASN A 119 -3.95 -1.99 5.07
C ASN A 119 -3.23 -3.33 5.28
N THR A 120 -2.94 -4.07 4.20
CA THR A 120 -2.17 -5.32 4.28
C THR A 120 -0.69 -5.04 4.58
N VAL A 121 -0.06 -4.09 3.89
CA VAL A 121 1.34 -3.72 4.13
C VAL A 121 1.52 -3.21 5.55
N PHE A 122 0.60 -2.40 6.05
CA PHE A 122 0.65 -1.85 7.41
C PHE A 122 0.24 -2.85 8.52
N GLY A 123 -0.05 -4.10 8.16
CA GLY A 123 -0.33 -5.16 9.14
C GLY A 123 -1.77 -5.19 9.69
N GLY A 124 -2.67 -4.36 9.17
CA GLY A 124 -4.09 -4.38 9.55
C GLY A 124 -4.84 -5.63 9.05
N THR A 125 -4.27 -6.34 8.07
CA THR A 125 -4.72 -7.67 7.63
C THR A 125 -3.52 -8.57 7.38
N ALA A 126 -3.73 -9.89 7.53
CA ALA A 126 -2.68 -10.89 7.31
C ALA A 126 -2.09 -10.80 5.90
N ALA A 127 -0.79 -11.04 5.78
CA ALA A 127 -0.11 -11.13 4.50
C ALA A 127 -0.73 -12.24 3.63
N PRO A 128 -0.81 -12.05 2.29
CA PRO A 128 -1.36 -13.07 1.40
C PRO A 128 -0.45 -14.30 1.24
N GLY A 129 0.79 -14.22 1.67
CA GLY A 129 1.76 -15.32 1.68
C GLY A 129 3.12 -14.90 2.22
N SER A 130 4.05 -15.85 2.35
CA SER A 130 5.40 -15.66 2.91
C SER A 130 6.31 -14.75 2.06
N ASP A 131 5.97 -14.59 0.79
CA ASP A 131 6.71 -13.75 -0.15
C ASP A 131 6.16 -12.31 -0.22
N PHE A 132 5.45 -11.88 0.83
CA PHE A 132 4.88 -10.54 1.00
C PHE A 132 5.24 -10.02 2.39
N ASP A 133 6.01 -8.92 2.46
CA ASP A 133 6.41 -8.32 3.72
C ASP A 133 5.31 -7.39 4.25
N THR A 134 5.20 -7.31 5.57
CA THR A 134 4.27 -6.38 6.25
C THR A 134 4.98 -5.68 7.39
N PHE A 135 4.46 -4.54 7.82
CA PHE A 135 4.97 -3.77 8.95
C PHE A 135 4.29 -4.12 10.29
N ALA A 136 3.66 -5.29 10.39
CA ALA A 136 2.95 -5.72 11.59
C ALA A 136 3.84 -5.89 12.83
N SER A 137 5.15 -6.14 12.65
CA SER A 137 6.09 -6.46 13.73
C SER A 137 7.28 -5.49 13.82
N VAL A 138 7.18 -4.30 13.24
CA VAL A 138 8.23 -3.28 13.33
C VAL A 138 8.24 -2.64 14.71
N THR A 139 9.36 -2.00 15.08
CA THR A 139 9.52 -1.26 16.34
C THR A 139 8.45 -0.18 16.47
N GLN A 140 7.93 0.01 17.68
CA GLN A 140 6.87 0.96 17.97
C GLN A 140 7.41 2.15 18.76
N HIS A 141 6.99 3.37 18.39
CA HIS A 141 7.29 4.61 19.10
C HIS A 141 6.01 5.37 19.40
N ASP A 142 5.85 5.78 20.65
CA ASP A 142 4.72 6.58 21.11
C ASP A 142 4.84 8.02 20.59
N ILE A 143 3.76 8.50 19.94
CA ILE A 143 3.65 9.89 19.47
C ILE A 143 2.50 10.65 20.13
N GLU A 144 1.72 10.01 21.02
CA GLU A 144 0.62 10.67 21.72
C GLU A 144 1.11 11.43 22.96
N THR A 145 1.97 10.80 23.76
CA THR A 145 2.47 11.40 25.01
C THR A 145 3.43 12.57 24.73
N ASP A 146 4.41 12.36 23.86
CA ASP A 146 5.33 13.41 23.38
C ASP A 146 5.58 13.22 21.88
N THR A 147 4.81 13.95 21.09
CA THR A 147 4.81 13.82 19.64
C THR A 147 6.19 14.08 19.03
N TYR A 148 6.89 15.12 19.49
CA TYR A 148 8.20 15.46 18.94
C TYR A 148 9.25 14.41 19.31
N ALA A 149 9.32 14.02 20.58
CA ALA A 149 10.26 13.00 21.05
C ALA A 149 10.01 11.64 20.37
N GLY A 150 8.76 11.27 20.13
CA GLY A 150 8.40 10.06 19.42
C GLY A 150 8.93 10.02 17.98
N PHE A 151 8.81 11.13 17.23
CA PHE A 151 9.38 11.20 15.88
C PHE A 151 10.92 11.20 15.89
N VAL A 152 11.55 11.88 16.84
CA VAL A 152 13.01 11.86 16.98
C VAL A 152 13.51 10.47 17.36
N ALA A 153 12.80 9.74 18.22
CA ALA A 153 13.15 8.38 18.59
C ALA A 153 13.01 7.43 17.38
N ALA A 154 11.95 7.57 16.58
CA ALA A 154 11.76 6.78 15.36
C ALA A 154 12.89 7.06 14.33
N ASP A 155 13.27 8.33 14.10
CA ASP A 155 14.37 8.69 13.22
C ASP A 155 15.71 8.12 13.72
N GLY A 156 15.97 8.21 15.02
CA GLY A 156 17.18 7.64 15.64
C GLY A 156 17.26 6.13 15.50
N ASP A 157 16.15 5.41 15.66
CA ASP A 157 16.10 3.95 15.47
C ASP A 157 16.35 3.55 14.02
N ILE A 158 15.71 4.23 13.04
CA ILE A 158 15.96 4.03 11.62
C ILE A 158 17.46 4.26 11.28
N ALA A 159 18.05 5.32 11.83
CA ALA A 159 19.46 5.64 11.61
C ALA A 159 20.41 4.57 12.19
N THR A 160 20.07 3.93 13.32
CA THR A 160 20.88 2.84 13.88
C THR A 160 20.92 1.61 12.98
N HIS A 161 19.88 1.40 12.17
CA HIS A 161 19.79 0.33 11.16
C HIS A 161 20.33 0.76 9.79
N GLY A 162 20.95 1.95 9.69
CA GLY A 162 21.58 2.45 8.46
C GLY A 162 20.60 3.06 7.45
N GLY A 163 19.33 3.25 7.82
CA GLY A 163 18.33 3.92 6.99
C GLY A 163 18.31 5.44 7.20
N ILE A 164 17.60 6.13 6.33
CA ILE A 164 17.32 7.57 6.45
C ILE A 164 15.79 7.75 6.38
N MET A 165 15.20 8.34 7.40
CA MET A 165 13.78 8.63 7.41
C MET A 165 13.43 9.63 6.29
N ASN A 166 12.83 9.15 5.21
CA ASN A 166 12.49 9.97 4.04
C ASN A 166 10.98 10.05 3.77
N GLY A 167 10.18 9.24 4.48
CA GLY A 167 8.73 9.28 4.35
C GLY A 167 7.99 8.79 5.59
N ILE A 168 6.86 9.43 5.84
CA ILE A 168 5.97 9.15 6.96
C ILE A 168 4.56 8.95 6.38
N VAL A 169 3.90 7.88 6.79
CA VAL A 169 2.48 7.65 6.49
C VAL A 169 1.68 7.76 7.76
N LEU A 170 0.70 8.63 7.78
CA LEU A 170 -0.20 8.82 8.92
C LEU A 170 -1.62 8.42 8.58
N SER A 171 -2.29 7.88 9.58
CA SER A 171 -3.74 7.75 9.55
C SER A 171 -4.42 9.11 9.79
N PRO A 172 -5.72 9.27 9.47
CA PRO A 172 -6.48 10.45 9.86
C PRO A 172 -6.45 10.70 11.37
N GLN A 173 -6.39 9.64 12.19
CA GLN A 173 -6.27 9.69 13.65
C GLN A 173 -4.89 10.23 14.06
N GLY A 174 -3.81 9.71 13.47
CA GLY A 174 -2.45 10.19 13.70
C GLY A 174 -2.26 11.65 13.31
N LYS A 175 -2.93 12.09 12.21
CA LYS A 175 -2.99 13.52 11.89
C LYS A 175 -3.65 14.32 13.01
N GLY A 176 -4.69 13.79 13.66
CA GLY A 176 -5.35 14.44 14.79
C GLY A 176 -4.39 14.69 15.96
N VAL A 177 -3.54 13.72 16.29
CA VAL A 177 -2.50 13.83 17.33
C VAL A 177 -1.51 14.95 16.99
N LEU A 178 -1.04 15.01 15.73
CA LEU A 178 -0.15 16.10 15.30
C LEU A 178 -0.78 17.49 15.42
N LEU A 179 -2.06 17.62 15.10
CA LEU A 179 -2.76 18.90 15.20
C LEU A 179 -2.99 19.32 16.66
N ALA A 180 -3.07 18.36 17.58
CA ALA A 180 -3.20 18.61 19.01
C ALA A 180 -1.87 18.92 19.71
N ALA A 181 -0.75 18.56 19.08
CA ALA A 181 0.58 18.77 19.69
C ALA A 181 0.94 20.24 19.77
N THR A 182 1.24 20.71 21.01
CA THR A 182 1.60 22.10 21.32
C THR A 182 2.91 22.16 22.11
N ASP A 183 3.58 23.30 22.04
CA ASP A 183 4.70 23.61 22.91
C ASP A 183 4.25 24.04 24.34
N GLY A 184 5.22 24.35 25.22
CA GLY A 184 4.94 24.80 26.59
C GLY A 184 4.15 26.12 26.66
N ASP A 185 4.06 26.89 25.59
CA ASP A 185 3.30 28.13 25.44
C ASP A 185 1.96 27.92 24.73
N HIS A 186 1.52 26.66 24.56
CA HIS A 186 0.30 26.26 23.82
C HIS A 186 0.30 26.66 22.35
N ARG A 187 1.47 26.79 21.70
CA ARG A 187 1.56 27.02 20.26
C ARG A 187 1.61 25.69 19.53
N PRO A 188 0.87 25.53 18.41
CA PRO A 188 0.96 24.32 17.60
C PRO A 188 2.38 24.06 17.10
N LEU A 189 2.87 22.82 17.25
CA LEU A 189 4.22 22.44 16.81
C LEU A 189 4.30 22.14 15.31
N PHE A 190 3.25 21.55 14.74
CA PHE A 190 3.27 21.00 13.38
C PHE A 190 2.43 21.77 12.37
N ILE A 191 1.90 22.93 12.69
CA ILE A 191 1.17 23.80 11.77
C ILE A 191 1.68 25.23 11.86
N ASN A 192 1.94 25.85 10.70
CA ASN A 192 2.31 27.27 10.66
C ASN A 192 1.09 28.18 10.81
N SER A 193 -0.07 27.72 10.41
CA SER A 193 -1.33 28.48 10.47
C SER A 193 -2.51 27.51 10.51
N VAL A 194 -3.54 27.88 11.27
CA VAL A 194 -4.80 27.10 11.35
C VAL A 194 -5.50 27.00 9.99
N ALA A 195 -5.24 27.94 9.07
CA ALA A 195 -5.81 27.94 7.74
C ALA A 195 -5.20 26.90 6.79
N GLU A 196 -3.93 26.53 7.00
CA GLU A 196 -3.20 25.61 6.12
C GLU A 196 -3.45 24.14 6.45
N GLY A 197 -3.69 23.81 7.72
CA GLY A 197 -4.23 22.52 8.18
C GLY A 197 -3.49 21.24 7.79
N ALA A 198 -2.45 21.30 6.97
CA ALA A 198 -1.69 20.17 6.46
C ALA A 198 -0.24 20.25 6.91
N VAL A 199 0.30 19.10 7.34
CA VAL A 199 1.74 18.95 7.62
C VAL A 199 2.38 18.24 6.42
N PRO A 200 2.96 18.98 5.46
CA PRO A 200 3.51 18.35 4.27
C PRO A 200 4.81 17.61 4.53
N MET A 201 5.55 18.01 5.57
CA MET A 201 6.83 17.41 5.96
C MET A 201 7.03 17.47 7.48
N ILE A 202 7.55 16.38 8.04
CA ILE A 202 7.95 16.27 9.45
C ILE A 202 9.43 15.86 9.48
N LEU A 203 10.26 16.59 10.18
CA LEU A 203 11.72 16.37 10.26
C LEU A 203 12.39 16.20 8.87
N GLY A 204 11.88 16.90 7.85
CA GLY A 204 12.38 16.79 6.48
C GLY A 204 11.83 15.61 5.68
N ALA A 205 11.09 14.67 6.30
CA ALA A 205 10.44 13.55 5.65
C ALA A 205 9.07 13.93 5.09
N ARG A 206 8.76 13.46 3.88
CA ARG A 206 7.46 13.67 3.24
C ARG A 206 6.35 12.93 3.99
N THR A 207 5.24 13.60 4.25
CA THR A 207 4.10 13.03 4.96
C THR A 207 2.95 12.73 3.99
N GLU A 208 2.48 11.48 3.97
CA GLU A 208 1.31 11.04 3.22
C GLU A 208 0.20 10.58 4.19
N LEU A 209 -1.05 10.75 3.77
CA LEU A 209 -2.21 10.32 4.56
C LEU A 209 -2.84 9.07 3.92
N SER A 210 -3.00 8.02 4.72
CA SER A 210 -3.73 6.81 4.32
C SER A 210 -4.67 6.34 5.42
N LYS A 211 -5.90 6.04 5.07
CA LYS A 211 -6.85 5.39 5.99
C LYS A 211 -6.42 3.98 6.37
N GLY A 212 -5.67 3.31 5.48
CA GLY A 212 -5.14 1.97 5.71
C GLY A 212 -4.01 1.91 6.73
N ALA A 213 -3.41 3.06 7.10
CA ALA A 213 -2.32 3.12 8.08
C ALA A 213 -2.79 3.04 9.54
N TYR A 214 -4.11 3.12 9.80
CA TYR A 214 -4.64 2.88 11.13
C TYR A 214 -4.81 1.39 11.39
N VAL A 215 -4.16 0.87 12.41
CA VAL A 215 -4.34 -0.50 12.87
C VAL A 215 -4.77 -0.48 14.32
N ALA A 216 -5.98 -0.97 14.58
CA ALA A 216 -6.50 -1.07 15.93
C ALA A 216 -5.76 -2.17 16.70
N GLY A 217 -5.34 -1.84 17.92
CA GLY A 217 -4.58 -2.74 18.79
C GLY A 217 -4.46 -2.19 20.21
N THR A 218 -3.48 -2.65 20.94
CA THR A 218 -3.10 -2.11 22.24
C THR A 218 -1.56 -2.13 22.31
N PRO A 219 -0.90 -1.01 22.01
CA PRO A 219 -1.42 0.29 21.55
C PRO A 219 -1.98 0.27 20.11
N ASN A 220 -2.76 1.30 19.72
CA ASN A 220 -3.19 1.46 18.34
C ASN A 220 -2.05 2.04 17.50
N VAL A 221 -1.94 1.58 16.25
CA VAL A 221 -0.99 2.16 15.31
C VAL A 221 -1.65 3.34 14.59
N LEU A 222 -1.02 4.49 14.68
CA LEU A 222 -1.46 5.76 14.10
C LEU A 222 -0.77 6.08 12.78
N GLY A 223 0.37 5.45 12.51
CA GLY A 223 1.15 5.67 11.30
C GLY A 223 2.44 4.88 11.26
N PHE A 224 3.23 5.12 10.23
CA PHE A 224 4.53 4.49 10.01
C PHE A 224 5.53 5.51 9.50
N ALA A 225 6.76 5.41 9.99
CA ALA A 225 7.91 6.19 9.53
C ALA A 225 9.00 5.23 9.03
N GLY A 226 9.75 5.62 8.00
CA GLY A 226 10.81 4.74 7.51
C GLY A 226 11.58 5.26 6.31
N ASP A 227 12.52 4.41 5.88
CA ASP A 227 13.26 4.60 4.63
C ASP A 227 12.56 3.89 3.48
N TRP A 228 11.71 4.61 2.76
CA TRP A 228 10.95 4.09 1.64
C TRP A 228 11.79 3.76 0.40
N SER A 229 13.05 4.17 0.36
CA SER A 229 13.98 3.74 -0.69
C SER A 229 14.28 2.24 -0.61
N GLN A 230 14.16 1.65 0.58
CA GLN A 230 14.32 0.23 0.87
C GLN A 230 13.02 -0.58 0.70
N ALA A 231 11.92 0.06 0.29
CA ALA A 231 10.65 -0.58 0.00
C ALA A 231 10.40 -0.63 -1.52
N VAL A 232 9.92 -1.78 -1.99
CA VAL A 232 9.63 -2.03 -3.40
C VAL A 232 8.29 -2.70 -3.52
N TYR A 233 7.41 -2.18 -4.40
CA TYR A 233 6.22 -2.89 -4.81
C TYR A 233 6.30 -3.25 -6.29
N GLY A 234 5.73 -4.39 -6.64
CA GLY A 234 5.75 -4.87 -8.00
C GLY A 234 4.35 -5.15 -8.51
N THR A 235 4.07 -4.77 -9.76
CA THR A 235 2.82 -5.08 -10.45
C THR A 235 3.11 -5.92 -11.69
N VAL A 236 2.24 -6.91 -11.97
CA VAL A 236 2.35 -7.74 -13.19
C VAL A 236 1.70 -7.02 -14.35
N GLU A 237 0.46 -6.60 -14.15
CA GLU A 237 -0.33 -5.82 -15.08
C GLU A 237 -1.00 -4.67 -14.32
N GLY A 238 -1.56 -3.69 -15.04
CA GLY A 238 -2.38 -2.65 -14.44
C GLY A 238 -3.66 -3.20 -13.79
N VAL A 239 -4.49 -2.30 -13.26
CA VAL A 239 -5.81 -2.68 -12.76
C VAL A 239 -6.69 -3.11 -13.94
N LYS A 240 -7.22 -4.34 -13.85
CA LYS A 240 -8.11 -4.90 -14.85
C LYS A 240 -9.56 -4.78 -14.36
N ILE A 241 -10.45 -4.28 -15.23
CA ILE A 241 -11.88 -4.21 -14.95
C ILE A 241 -12.64 -5.08 -15.95
N ASP A 242 -13.36 -6.08 -15.44
CA ASP A 242 -14.16 -7.00 -16.22
C ASP A 242 -15.66 -6.83 -15.89
N TYR A 243 -16.50 -7.08 -16.87
CA TYR A 243 -17.96 -7.05 -16.74
C TYR A 243 -18.53 -8.42 -17.05
N SER A 244 -19.49 -8.90 -16.26
CA SER A 244 -20.22 -10.14 -16.52
C SER A 244 -21.69 -9.98 -16.16
N ALA A 245 -22.58 -10.45 -17.05
CA ALA A 245 -24.02 -10.53 -16.82
C ALA A 245 -24.52 -11.97 -16.58
N ASP A 246 -23.65 -12.97 -16.81
CA ASP A 246 -24.04 -14.38 -16.83
C ASP A 246 -23.50 -15.17 -15.62
N ALA A 247 -22.81 -14.49 -14.70
CA ALA A 247 -22.19 -15.13 -13.55
C ALA A 247 -23.21 -15.42 -12.42
N THR A 248 -22.90 -16.46 -11.65
CA THR A 248 -23.54 -16.72 -10.36
C THR A 248 -22.54 -16.29 -9.26
N LEU A 249 -22.99 -15.45 -8.33
CA LEU A 249 -22.18 -14.91 -7.25
C LEU A 249 -22.67 -15.48 -5.91
N ASP A 250 -21.71 -15.92 -5.08
CA ASP A 250 -21.96 -16.24 -3.68
C ASP A 250 -21.65 -14.98 -2.84
N LEU A 251 -22.67 -14.43 -2.20
CA LEU A 251 -22.56 -13.29 -1.32
C LEU A 251 -22.16 -13.67 0.12
N GLY A 252 -21.88 -14.94 0.35
CA GLY A 252 -21.59 -15.51 1.65
C GLY A 252 -22.84 -15.98 2.40
N SER A 253 -22.62 -16.82 3.41
CA SER A 253 -23.68 -17.42 4.25
C SER A 253 -24.76 -18.22 3.45
N GLY A 254 -24.38 -18.76 2.28
CA GLY A 254 -25.30 -19.52 1.42
C GLY A 254 -26.24 -18.66 0.57
N ASN A 255 -26.06 -17.34 0.56
CA ASN A 255 -26.83 -16.44 -0.27
C ASN A 255 -26.21 -16.34 -1.68
N VAL A 256 -26.82 -17.02 -2.64
CA VAL A 256 -26.35 -17.09 -4.02
C VAL A 256 -27.27 -16.28 -4.92
N ILE A 257 -26.71 -15.40 -5.73
CA ILE A 257 -27.43 -14.65 -6.76
C ILE A 257 -27.02 -15.10 -8.15
N ASN A 258 -28.01 -15.27 -9.02
CA ASN A 258 -27.78 -15.51 -10.45
C ASN A 258 -28.06 -14.21 -11.20
N LEU A 259 -27.01 -13.63 -11.79
CA LEU A 259 -27.08 -12.31 -12.42
C LEU A 259 -28.06 -12.29 -13.60
N PHE A 260 -28.08 -13.35 -14.42
CA PHE A 260 -28.97 -13.45 -15.57
C PHE A 260 -30.43 -13.51 -15.16
N GLN A 261 -30.78 -14.35 -14.17
CA GLN A 261 -32.17 -14.52 -13.72
C GLN A 261 -32.73 -13.25 -13.02
N GLN A 262 -31.84 -12.46 -12.43
CA GLN A 262 -32.22 -11.28 -11.63
C GLN A 262 -32.02 -9.96 -12.39
N ASN A 263 -31.78 -10.01 -13.72
CA ASN A 263 -31.53 -8.82 -14.54
C ASN A 263 -30.39 -7.93 -13.97
N MET A 264 -29.29 -8.58 -13.57
CA MET A 264 -28.12 -7.94 -12.95
C MET A 264 -26.87 -8.15 -13.81
N PHE A 265 -25.85 -7.36 -13.51
CA PHE A 265 -24.48 -7.55 -13.98
C PHE A 265 -23.51 -7.29 -12.84
N ALA A 266 -22.30 -7.78 -12.94
CA ALA A 266 -21.26 -7.53 -11.98
C ALA A 266 -20.05 -6.87 -12.65
N VAL A 267 -19.40 -6.01 -11.89
CA VAL A 267 -18.12 -5.39 -12.25
C VAL A 267 -17.06 -5.95 -11.31
N ARG A 268 -15.98 -6.48 -11.87
CA ARG A 268 -14.82 -6.98 -11.14
C ARG A 268 -13.63 -6.08 -11.44
N ALA A 269 -13.02 -5.53 -10.41
CA ALA A 269 -11.72 -4.88 -10.52
C ALA A 269 -10.68 -5.75 -9.84
N GLU A 270 -9.56 -6.02 -10.51
CA GLU A 270 -8.45 -6.80 -9.97
C GLU A 270 -7.10 -6.18 -10.29
N ILE A 271 -6.13 -6.39 -9.39
CA ILE A 271 -4.72 -6.04 -9.56
C ILE A 271 -3.86 -7.19 -9.03
N GLU A 272 -2.75 -7.45 -9.70
CA GLU A 272 -1.72 -8.37 -9.20
C GLU A 272 -0.55 -7.55 -8.66
N VAL A 273 -0.33 -7.60 -7.35
CA VAL A 273 0.66 -6.77 -6.66
C VAL A 273 1.45 -7.59 -5.64
N GLY A 274 2.75 -7.32 -5.56
CA GLY A 274 3.65 -7.85 -4.56
C GLY A 274 4.34 -6.71 -3.80
N PHE A 275 4.81 -6.98 -2.58
CA PHE A 275 5.52 -6.01 -1.76
C PHE A 275 6.69 -6.67 -1.04
N ARG A 276 7.85 -6.00 -1.05
CA ARG A 276 9.02 -6.36 -0.27
C ARG A 276 9.66 -5.10 0.30
N ALA A 277 10.14 -5.20 1.52
CA ALA A 277 10.85 -4.13 2.20
C ALA A 277 11.91 -4.70 3.15
N ASP A 278 12.87 -3.88 3.49
CA ASP A 278 13.67 -4.10 4.69
C ASP A 278 12.90 -3.52 5.89
N THR A 279 12.28 -4.40 6.65
CA THR A 279 11.43 -4.00 7.78
C THR A 279 12.22 -3.42 8.96
N SER A 280 13.54 -3.57 9.01
CA SER A 280 14.38 -3.05 10.08
C SER A 280 14.51 -1.53 10.06
N VAL A 281 14.29 -0.90 8.87
CA VAL A 281 14.35 0.56 8.69
C VAL A 281 12.97 1.21 8.68
N PHE A 282 11.97 0.54 9.24
CA PHE A 282 10.61 1.04 9.39
C PHE A 282 10.14 0.93 10.83
N ASN A 283 9.43 1.94 11.29
CA ASN A 283 8.88 2.01 12.64
C ASN A 283 7.39 2.34 12.60
N ALA A 284 6.64 1.76 13.54
CA ALA A 284 5.25 2.11 13.77
C ALA A 284 5.12 3.24 14.78
N LEU A 285 4.25 4.17 14.49
CA LEU A 285 3.91 5.30 15.37
C LEU A 285 2.59 4.97 16.06
N VAL A 286 2.62 4.93 17.39
CA VAL A 286 1.49 4.41 18.19
C VAL A 286 0.95 5.45 19.17
N ASP A 287 -0.27 5.23 19.65
CA ASP A 287 -0.77 5.83 20.88
C ASP A 287 -0.31 4.99 22.09
N ALA A 288 0.00 5.63 23.21
CA ALA A 288 0.46 4.96 24.43
C ALA A 288 -0.71 4.48 25.29
#